data_2b69f041dafe4e69d674fa6b0e042b3b
#
_entry.id   2b69f041dafe4e69d674fa6b0e042b3b
#
_cell.length_a   1.000
_cell.length_b   1.000
_cell.length_c   1.000
_cell.angle_alpha   90.00
_cell.angle_beta   90.00
_cell.angle_gamma   90.00
#
_symmetry.space_group_name_H-M   'P 1'
#
loop_
_entity.id
_entity.type
_entity.pdbx_description
1 polymer ?
#
loop_
_entity_poly.entity_id
_entity_poly.type
_entity_poly.pdbx_seq_one_letter_code
_entity_poly.pdbx_strand_id
1 'polypeptide(L)' 'VVHSATKFIDGQGRTLGGAIVGNKALVAEARFLARHSGPALSPFNAWVLSKSLETLALRVEKHSANALHVARW' A
#
# COMPACT_ATOMS: atom_id res chain seq x y z
N VAL A 1 1.82 -6.44 -9.35
CA VAL A 1 0.84 -5.40 -9.00
C VAL A 1 1.53 -4.24 -8.33
N VAL A 2 1.15 -3.02 -8.69
CA VAL A 2 1.68 -1.79 -8.08
C VAL A 2 0.54 -1.10 -7.34
N HIS A 3 0.79 -0.76 -6.10
CA HIS A 3 -0.18 -0.05 -5.26
C HIS A 3 0.33 1.33 -4.88
N SER A 4 -0.55 2.30 -4.87
CA SER A 4 -0.32 3.55 -4.14
C SER A 4 -0.59 3.29 -2.65
N ALA A 5 0.45 3.14 -1.86
CA ALA A 5 0.31 2.94 -0.42
C ALA A 5 -0.23 4.19 0.30
N THR A 6 -0.14 5.35 -0.37
CA THR A 6 -0.72 6.62 0.07
C THR A 6 -2.23 6.54 0.32
N LYS A 7 -2.93 5.65 -0.38
CA LYS A 7 -4.40 5.56 -0.38
C LYS A 7 -4.88 4.56 0.68
N PHE A 8 -5.30 3.38 0.27
CA PHE A 8 -5.91 2.40 1.18
C PHE A 8 -4.94 1.81 2.20
N ILE A 9 -3.66 1.63 1.85
CA ILE A 9 -2.69 1.07 2.78
C ILE A 9 -2.50 2.02 3.96
N ASP A 10 -2.21 3.30 3.73
CA ASP A 10 -2.16 4.30 4.81
C ASP A 10 -3.55 4.48 5.43
N GLY A 11 -4.54 4.76 4.63
CA GLY A 11 -5.94 4.89 5.05
C GLY A 11 -6.32 6.19 5.74
N GLN A 12 -5.36 7.06 6.06
CA GLN A 12 -5.60 8.27 6.84
C GLN A 12 -4.96 9.53 6.26
N GLY A 13 -4.40 9.46 5.06
CA GLY A 13 -3.81 10.63 4.40
C GLY A 13 -2.56 11.18 5.10
N ARG A 14 -1.78 10.32 5.76
CA ARG A 14 -0.63 10.72 6.56
C ARG A 14 0.69 10.65 5.83
N THR A 15 0.84 9.69 4.91
CA THR A 15 2.11 9.39 4.25
C THR A 15 1.96 9.18 2.76
N LEU A 16 3.05 9.41 2.04
CA LEU A 16 3.21 9.01 0.66
C LEU A 16 4.00 7.70 0.61
N GLY A 17 3.62 6.81 -0.27
CA GLY A 17 4.34 5.57 -0.47
C GLY A 17 3.76 4.72 -1.58
N GLY A 18 4.52 3.73 -1.98
CA GLY A 18 4.12 2.76 -2.98
C GLY A 18 4.51 1.34 -2.57
N ALA A 19 3.86 0.37 -3.14
CA ALA A 19 4.20 -1.03 -2.94
C ALA A 19 4.16 -1.78 -4.27
N ILE A 20 5.18 -2.58 -4.52
CA ILE A 20 5.25 -3.50 -5.65
C ILE A 20 5.11 -4.91 -5.09
N VAL A 21 4.09 -5.62 -5.54
CA VAL A 21 3.79 -6.98 -5.11
C VAL A 21 3.79 -7.89 -6.34
N GLY A 22 4.56 -8.96 -6.29
CA GLY A 22 4.67 -9.88 -7.40
C GLY A 22 5.54 -11.08 -7.08
N ASN A 23 5.89 -11.83 -8.11
CA ASN A 23 6.79 -12.96 -7.92
C ASN A 23 8.19 -12.49 -7.52
N LYS A 24 8.94 -13.40 -6.92
CA LYS A 24 10.27 -13.11 -6.36
C LYS A 24 11.24 -12.53 -7.40
N ALA A 25 11.22 -13.05 -8.63
CA ALA A 25 12.13 -12.61 -9.69
C ALA A 25 11.86 -11.16 -10.09
N LEU A 26 10.61 -10.79 -10.36
CA LEU A 26 10.22 -9.43 -10.73
C LEU A 26 10.46 -8.43 -9.59
N VAL A 27 10.15 -8.81 -8.36
CA VAL A 27 10.38 -7.96 -7.19
C VAL A 27 11.89 -7.74 -6.97
N ALA A 28 12.72 -8.76 -7.22
CA ALA A 28 14.17 -8.64 -7.13
C ALA A 28 14.72 -7.64 -8.16
N GLU A 29 14.23 -7.66 -9.40
CA GLU A 29 14.62 -6.69 -10.44
C GLU A 29 14.19 -5.25 -10.05
N ALA A 30 12.97 -5.08 -9.57
CA ALA A 30 12.48 -3.79 -9.12
C ALA A 30 13.32 -3.25 -7.95
N ARG A 31 13.69 -4.11 -7.00
CA ARG A 31 14.56 -3.76 -5.87
C ARG A 31 15.96 -3.35 -6.33
N PHE A 32 16.52 -4.07 -7.30
CA PHE A 32 17.80 -3.73 -7.90
C PHE A 32 17.77 -2.33 -8.52
N LEU A 33 16.74 -2.05 -9.33
CA LEU A 33 16.56 -0.74 -9.95
C LEU A 33 16.41 0.37 -8.91
N ALA A 34 15.57 0.16 -7.89
CA ALA A 34 15.37 1.13 -6.82
C ALA A 34 16.67 1.42 -6.06
N ARG A 35 17.46 0.38 -5.75
CA ARG A 35 18.75 0.53 -5.05
C ARG A 35 19.75 1.35 -5.84
N HIS A 36 19.76 1.23 -7.17
CA HIS A 36 20.76 1.89 -8.04
C HIS A 36 20.29 3.26 -8.56
N SER A 37 18.98 3.52 -8.59
CA SER A 37 18.43 4.80 -9.03
C SER A 37 18.09 5.77 -7.90
N GLY A 38 18.07 5.30 -6.65
CA GLY A 38 17.99 6.13 -5.46
C GLY A 38 16.63 6.35 -4.81
N PRO A 39 15.47 5.97 -5.39
CA PRO A 39 14.20 6.15 -4.68
C PRO A 39 14.18 5.29 -3.41
N ALA A 40 13.79 5.92 -2.30
CA ALA A 40 13.73 5.25 -1.02
C ALA A 40 12.56 5.78 -0.20
N LEU A 41 11.84 4.87 0.44
CA LEU A 41 10.83 5.23 1.42
C LEU A 41 11.52 5.58 2.74
N SER A 42 11.08 6.67 3.39
CA SER A 42 11.64 7.02 4.69
C SER A 42 11.30 5.94 5.74
N PRO A 43 12.18 5.71 6.73
CA PRO A 43 11.88 4.75 7.81
C PRO A 43 10.61 5.08 8.58
N PHE A 44 10.32 6.36 8.81
CA PHE A 44 9.09 6.79 9.46
C PHE A 44 7.85 6.43 8.64
N ASN A 45 7.84 6.75 7.34
CA ASN A 45 6.73 6.40 6.46
C ASN A 45 6.57 4.88 6.35
N ALA A 46 7.66 4.13 6.29
CA ALA A 46 7.61 2.67 6.30
C ALA A 46 6.96 2.12 7.58
N TRP A 47 7.27 2.70 8.73
CA TRP A 47 6.66 2.32 10.00
C TRP A 47 5.16 2.63 10.03
N VAL A 48 4.75 3.83 9.60
CA VAL A 48 3.33 4.21 9.52
C VAL A 48 2.56 3.24 8.62
N LEU A 49 3.09 2.95 7.43
CA LEU A 49 2.45 2.03 6.49
C LEU A 49 2.38 0.60 7.04
N SER A 50 3.44 0.14 7.70
CA SER A 50 3.45 -1.17 8.35
C SER A 50 2.39 -1.30 9.43
N LYS A 51 2.23 -0.26 10.26
CA LYS A 51 1.18 -0.20 11.28
C LYS A 51 -0.22 -0.16 10.66
N SER A 52 -0.38 0.56 9.57
CA SER A 52 -1.65 0.65 8.86
C SER A 52 -2.08 -0.67 8.23
N LEU A 53 -1.14 -1.53 7.86
CA LEU A 53 -1.44 -2.87 7.34
C LEU A 53 -2.16 -3.75 8.37
N GLU A 54 -1.97 -3.53 9.66
CA GLU A 54 -2.61 -4.32 10.71
C GLU A 54 -4.14 -4.26 10.64
N THR A 55 -4.69 -3.16 10.13
CA THR A 55 -6.14 -2.96 10.01
C THR A 55 -6.64 -2.95 8.57
N LEU A 56 -5.78 -3.17 7.59
CA LEU A 56 -6.14 -3.03 6.17
C LEU A 56 -7.28 -3.96 5.78
N ALA A 57 -7.24 -5.22 6.17
CA ALA A 57 -8.26 -6.19 5.81
C ALA A 57 -9.63 -5.76 6.35
N LEU A 58 -9.71 -5.36 7.61
CA LEU A 58 -10.94 -4.88 8.24
C LEU A 58 -11.50 -3.64 7.53
N ARG A 59 -10.63 -2.70 7.19
CA ARG A 59 -11.04 -1.46 6.52
C ARG A 59 -11.55 -1.72 5.11
N VAL A 60 -10.86 -2.54 4.33
CA VAL A 60 -11.26 -2.88 2.96
C VAL A 60 -12.57 -3.66 2.95
N GLU A 61 -12.74 -4.60 3.87
CA GLU A 61 -14.00 -5.33 4.03
C GLU A 61 -15.17 -4.37 4.30
N LYS A 62 -14.99 -3.44 5.22
CA LYS A 62 -16.02 -2.44 5.53
C LYS A 62 -16.29 -1.51 4.36
N HIS A 63 -15.26 -1.04 3.66
CA HIS A 63 -15.41 -0.23 2.46
C HIS A 63 -16.22 -0.96 1.38
N SER A 64 -15.90 -2.23 1.14
CA SER A 64 -16.60 -3.03 0.14
C SER A 64 -18.08 -3.23 0.49
N ALA A 65 -18.37 -3.54 1.74
CA ALA A 65 -19.76 -3.69 2.23
C ALA A 65 -20.53 -2.36 2.09
N ASN A 66 -19.93 -1.25 2.47
CA ASN A 66 -20.58 0.05 2.35
C ASN A 66 -20.81 0.44 0.89
N ALA A 67 -19.82 0.22 0.02
CA ALA A 67 -19.95 0.50 -1.40
C ALA A 67 -21.07 -0.33 -2.04
N LEU A 68 -21.18 -1.60 -1.69
CA LEU A 68 -22.24 -2.46 -2.19
C LEU A 68 -23.62 -1.99 -1.71
N HIS A 69 -23.72 -1.57 -0.45
CA HIS A 69 -24.96 -1.03 0.10
C HIS A 69 -25.42 0.21 -0.67
N VAL A 70 -24.51 1.17 -0.88
CA VAL A 70 -24.80 2.38 -1.65
C VAL A 70 -25.15 2.08 -3.10
N ALA A 71 -24.44 1.13 -3.73
CA ALA A 71 -24.70 0.76 -5.12
C ALA A 71 -26.09 0.11 -5.34
N ARG A 72 -26.67 -0.49 -4.30
CA ARG A 72 -27.99 -1.10 -4.35
C ARG A 72 -29.12 -0.16 -3.92
N TRP A 73 -28.78 0.97 -3.35
CA TRP A 73 -29.75 1.99 -2.92
C TRP A 73 -30.25 2.81 -4.10
#